data_72c5acc08499d2b2285ed414e0bd54cf
#
_entry.id   72c5acc08499d2b2285ed414e0bd54cf
#
_cell.length_a   1.000
_cell.length_b   1.000
_cell.length_c   1.000
_cell.angle_alpha   90.00
_cell.angle_beta   90.00
_cell.angle_gamma   90.00
#
_symmetry.space_group_name_H-M   'P 1'
#
loop_
_entity.id
_entity.type
_entity.pdbx_description
1 polymer ?
#
loop_
_entity_poly.entity_id
_entity_poly.type
_entity_poly.pdbx_seq_one_letter_code
_entity_poly.pdbx_strand_id
1 'polypeptide(L)'
;MRIVKEGDQKQVLCSSCGLSPGTYRLCDIEFSDQSATVKEVLAAVCDSCGEVASIPKQSTAKVSAEYNQMKTSVDVRVPAHYLDILALAAQKIDPKLPESFNKSLVLYYLHALSGGRYEANDLPSLLTSSLAQAKCSKRLSFKLNEQSMSEIDGLRKSQGLKNNTEVFRSLILRINEDIVQQKSPKHLPELRNLAAAFV
;
A
#
# COMPACT_ATOMS: atom_id res chain seq x y z
N MET A 1 13.41 -16.98 -21.52
CA MET A 1 14.07 -16.10 -20.53
C MET A 1 15.52 -16.53 -20.41
N ARG A 2 16.50 -15.64 -20.57
CA ARG A 2 17.92 -16.00 -20.39
C ARG A 2 18.24 -16.01 -18.89
N ILE A 3 18.79 -17.13 -18.40
CA ILE A 3 19.33 -17.23 -17.03
C ILE A 3 20.72 -16.60 -17.03
N VAL A 4 21.01 -15.80 -16.05
CA VAL A 4 22.30 -15.15 -15.81
C VAL A 4 22.94 -15.71 -14.55
N LYS A 5 24.27 -15.70 -14.50
CA LYS A 5 25.06 -16.18 -13.35
C LYS A 5 25.98 -15.08 -12.83
N GLU A 6 26.52 -15.29 -11.67
CA GLU A 6 27.55 -14.42 -11.10
C GLU A 6 28.75 -14.31 -12.05
N GLY A 7 29.26 -13.10 -12.26
CA GLY A 7 30.32 -12.78 -13.19
C GLY A 7 29.90 -12.49 -14.63
N ASP A 8 28.65 -12.76 -15.01
CA ASP A 8 28.14 -12.36 -16.33
C ASP A 8 28.08 -10.83 -16.43
N GLN A 9 28.40 -10.30 -17.62
CA GLN A 9 28.44 -8.87 -17.87
C GLN A 9 27.32 -8.42 -18.81
N LYS A 10 26.86 -7.19 -18.63
CA LYS A 10 25.93 -6.51 -19.53
C LYS A 10 26.06 -4.99 -19.42
N GLN A 11 25.51 -4.27 -20.40
CA GLN A 11 25.28 -2.82 -20.26
C GLN A 11 24.07 -2.59 -19.32
N VAL A 12 24.24 -1.70 -18.35
CA VAL A 12 23.21 -1.31 -17.38
C VAL A 12 22.96 0.18 -17.45
N LEU A 13 21.75 0.60 -17.17
CA LEU A 13 21.42 2.00 -16.94
C LEU A 13 21.51 2.27 -15.43
N CYS A 14 22.60 2.89 -15.02
CA CYS A 14 22.84 3.29 -13.63
C CYS A 14 22.24 4.66 -13.37
N SER A 15 21.60 4.85 -12.19
CA SER A 15 21.02 6.15 -11.78
C SER A 15 22.07 7.26 -11.70
N SER A 16 23.29 6.93 -11.25
CA SER A 16 24.38 7.89 -11.02
C SER A 16 25.32 8.03 -12.22
N CYS A 17 25.54 6.97 -13.00
CA CYS A 17 26.57 6.94 -14.07
C CYS A 17 26.00 6.92 -15.49
N GLY A 18 24.67 6.78 -15.66
CA GLY A 18 24.06 6.58 -16.96
C GLY A 18 24.34 5.19 -17.54
N LEU A 19 24.50 5.08 -18.87
CA LEU A 19 24.79 3.80 -19.53
C LEU A 19 26.24 3.37 -19.22
N SER A 20 26.39 2.29 -18.47
CA SER A 20 27.68 1.81 -17.95
C SER A 20 27.80 0.28 -18.06
N PRO A 21 29.02 -0.28 -18.09
CA PRO A 21 29.19 -1.71 -17.91
C PRO A 21 28.75 -2.13 -16.49
N GLY A 22 28.16 -3.29 -16.38
CA GLY A 22 27.75 -3.87 -15.11
C GLY A 22 27.95 -5.36 -15.07
N THR A 23 28.34 -5.86 -13.91
CA THR A 23 28.61 -7.26 -13.63
C THR A 23 27.58 -7.81 -12.67
N TYR A 24 27.06 -9.02 -12.94
CA TYR A 24 26.17 -9.70 -12.01
C TYR A 24 26.95 -10.21 -10.79
N ARG A 25 26.54 -9.78 -9.61
CA ARG A 25 27.13 -10.15 -8.30
C ARG A 25 26.05 -10.47 -7.29
N LEU A 26 26.36 -11.30 -6.31
CA LEU A 26 25.54 -11.46 -5.12
C LEU A 26 25.74 -10.24 -4.23
N CYS A 27 24.67 -9.55 -3.90
CA CYS A 27 24.69 -8.38 -3.03
C CYS A 27 23.44 -8.33 -2.18
N ASP A 28 23.53 -7.60 -1.07
CA ASP A 28 22.38 -7.30 -0.23
C ASP A 28 21.61 -6.13 -0.84
N ILE A 29 20.29 -6.26 -0.92
CA ILE A 29 19.40 -5.27 -1.51
C ILE A 29 18.49 -4.73 -0.41
N GLU A 30 18.61 -3.44 -0.14
CA GLU A 30 17.71 -2.73 0.74
C GLU A 30 16.45 -2.29 -0.04
N PHE A 31 15.26 -2.44 0.58
CA PHE A 31 14.04 -1.92 -0.02
C PHE A 31 14.01 -0.39 0.04
N SER A 32 13.38 0.24 -0.96
CA SER A 32 13.29 1.70 -1.04
C SER A 32 12.54 2.34 0.13
N ASP A 33 11.71 1.59 0.83
CA ASP A 33 11.00 1.99 2.05
C ASP A 33 11.81 1.69 3.33
N GLN A 34 13.07 1.22 3.18
CA GLN A 34 13.99 0.86 4.28
C GLN A 34 13.41 -0.18 5.27
N SER A 35 12.36 -0.90 4.86
CA SER A 35 11.67 -1.88 5.70
C SER A 35 12.53 -3.09 6.01
N ALA A 36 13.45 -3.45 5.09
CA ALA A 36 14.43 -4.51 5.33
C ALA A 36 15.44 -4.67 4.18
N THR A 37 16.39 -5.58 4.40
CA THR A 37 17.45 -5.94 3.46
C THR A 37 17.31 -7.41 3.09
N VAL A 38 17.23 -7.71 1.79
CA VAL A 38 17.28 -9.08 1.26
C VAL A 38 18.72 -9.44 0.97
N LYS A 39 19.22 -10.46 1.64
CA LYS A 39 20.62 -10.89 1.52
C LYS A 39 20.87 -11.76 0.29
N GLU A 40 22.08 -11.67 -0.23
CA GLU A 40 22.59 -12.56 -1.29
C GLU A 40 21.65 -12.63 -2.50
N VAL A 41 21.26 -11.50 -3.04
CA VAL A 41 20.46 -11.38 -4.26
C VAL A 41 21.40 -11.22 -5.44
N LEU A 42 21.25 -12.05 -6.47
CA LEU A 42 21.98 -11.85 -7.72
C LEU A 42 21.41 -10.57 -8.39
N ALA A 43 22.24 -9.56 -8.55
CA ALA A 43 21.89 -8.30 -9.17
C ALA A 43 22.99 -7.80 -10.10
N ALA A 44 22.65 -6.99 -11.10
CA ALA A 44 23.62 -6.32 -11.92
C ALA A 44 24.08 -5.05 -11.22
N VAL A 45 25.35 -5.01 -10.87
CA VAL A 45 26.01 -3.92 -10.16
C VAL A 45 26.80 -3.10 -11.18
N CYS A 46 26.68 -1.78 -11.14
CA CYS A 46 27.44 -0.88 -11.97
C CYS A 46 28.93 -0.99 -11.65
N ASP A 47 29.77 -1.26 -12.63
CA ASP A 47 31.23 -1.43 -12.42
C ASP A 47 31.92 -0.09 -12.15
N SER A 48 31.25 1.06 -12.42
CA SER A 48 31.82 2.41 -12.23
C SER A 48 31.60 2.93 -10.79
N CYS A 49 30.42 2.70 -10.18
CA CYS A 49 30.07 3.24 -8.86
C CYS A 49 29.72 2.20 -7.80
N GLY A 50 29.53 0.93 -8.20
CA GLY A 50 29.16 -0.13 -7.28
C GLY A 50 27.67 -0.19 -6.91
N GLU A 51 26.84 0.71 -7.44
CA GLU A 51 25.40 0.70 -7.18
C GLU A 51 24.68 -0.44 -7.91
N VAL A 52 23.61 -0.95 -7.28
CA VAL A 52 22.72 -1.92 -7.92
C VAL A 52 21.89 -1.25 -9.01
N ALA A 53 22.16 -1.58 -10.25
CA ALA A 53 21.47 -0.99 -11.39
C ALA A 53 20.21 -1.77 -11.82
N SER A 54 20.18 -3.10 -11.65
CA SER A 54 18.99 -3.89 -11.95
C SER A 54 19.01 -5.28 -11.31
N ILE A 55 17.83 -5.80 -10.99
CA ILE A 55 17.61 -7.15 -10.48
C ILE A 55 17.13 -8.01 -11.65
N PRO A 56 17.78 -9.15 -11.97
CA PRO A 56 17.31 -10.04 -13.02
C PRO A 56 16.01 -10.74 -12.62
N LYS A 57 15.20 -11.08 -13.62
CA LYS A 57 13.88 -11.68 -13.41
C LYS A 57 13.91 -12.95 -12.56
N GLN A 58 15.00 -13.73 -12.65
CA GLN A 58 15.20 -14.94 -11.84
C GLN A 58 15.33 -14.66 -10.34
N SER A 59 15.83 -13.49 -9.93
CA SER A 59 15.97 -13.08 -8.53
C SER A 59 14.73 -12.38 -7.96
N THR A 60 13.82 -11.92 -8.83
CA THR A 60 12.62 -11.18 -8.41
C THR A 60 11.72 -12.01 -7.49
N ALA A 61 11.63 -13.33 -7.72
CA ALA A 61 10.81 -14.21 -6.88
C ALA A 61 11.30 -14.26 -5.43
N LYS A 62 12.64 -14.34 -5.22
CA LYS A 62 13.26 -14.31 -3.88
C LYS A 62 12.97 -12.98 -3.19
N VAL A 63 13.22 -11.86 -3.87
CA VAL A 63 12.98 -10.52 -3.33
C VAL A 63 11.51 -10.31 -2.96
N SER A 64 10.59 -10.74 -3.83
CA SER A 64 9.15 -10.63 -3.58
C SER A 64 8.69 -11.52 -2.42
N ALA A 65 9.26 -12.72 -2.27
CA ALA A 65 8.93 -13.63 -1.18
C ALA A 65 9.32 -13.02 0.18
N GLU A 66 10.55 -12.53 0.29
CA GLU A 66 11.04 -11.85 1.49
C GLU A 66 10.20 -10.61 1.84
N TYR A 67 9.94 -9.74 0.86
CA TYR A 67 9.08 -8.58 1.05
C TYR A 67 7.66 -8.94 1.54
N ASN A 68 7.09 -10.04 1.02
CA ASN A 68 5.78 -10.50 1.46
C ASN A 68 5.79 -11.13 2.85
N GLN A 69 6.89 -11.76 3.28
CA GLN A 69 7.03 -12.30 4.63
C GLN A 69 7.09 -11.18 5.70
N MET A 70 7.64 -10.03 5.36
CA MET A 70 7.73 -8.87 6.26
C MET A 70 6.39 -8.17 6.48
N LYS A 71 5.39 -8.43 5.63
CA LYS A 71 4.07 -7.82 5.78
C LYS A 71 3.23 -8.57 6.80
N THR A 72 2.77 -7.85 7.81
CA THR A 72 1.79 -8.36 8.76
C THR A 72 0.41 -8.45 8.10
N SER A 73 -0.24 -9.60 8.22
CA SER A 73 -1.62 -9.76 7.76
C SER A 73 -2.59 -9.28 8.84
N VAL A 74 -3.41 -8.30 8.50
CA VAL A 74 -4.47 -7.79 9.36
C VAL A 74 -5.82 -8.13 8.75
N ASP A 75 -6.62 -8.89 9.50
CA ASP A 75 -7.97 -9.28 9.11
C ASP A 75 -9.00 -8.50 9.92
N VAL A 76 -9.93 -7.88 9.21
CA VAL A 76 -11.02 -7.14 9.84
C VAL A 76 -12.38 -7.69 9.37
N ARG A 77 -13.32 -7.77 10.31
CA ARG A 77 -14.70 -8.14 9.99
C ARG A 77 -15.53 -6.89 9.85
N VAL A 78 -16.28 -6.81 8.76
CA VAL A 78 -17.11 -5.66 8.41
C VAL A 78 -18.52 -6.11 8.00
N PRO A 79 -19.54 -5.25 8.13
CA PRO A 79 -20.85 -5.46 7.52
C PRO A 79 -20.74 -5.56 5.99
N ALA A 80 -21.67 -6.28 5.36
CA ALA A 80 -21.62 -6.50 3.90
C ALA A 80 -21.65 -5.17 3.10
N HIS A 81 -22.49 -4.23 3.48
CA HIS A 81 -22.61 -2.93 2.81
C HIS A 81 -21.35 -2.05 2.86
N TYR A 82 -20.34 -2.39 3.69
CA TYR A 82 -19.05 -1.70 3.65
C TYR A 82 -18.28 -1.97 2.34
N LEU A 83 -18.49 -3.16 1.75
CA LEU A 83 -17.95 -3.45 0.43
C LEU A 83 -18.65 -2.61 -0.64
N ASP A 84 -19.98 -2.42 -0.50
CA ASP A 84 -20.75 -1.57 -1.39
C ASP A 84 -20.31 -0.10 -1.29
N ILE A 85 -20.04 0.40 -0.08
CA ILE A 85 -19.45 1.74 0.13
C ILE A 85 -18.15 1.90 -0.64
N LEU A 86 -17.24 0.94 -0.52
CA LEU A 86 -15.94 0.98 -1.21
C LEU A 86 -16.11 0.92 -2.72
N ALA A 87 -17.00 0.06 -3.23
CA ALA A 87 -17.30 -0.04 -4.65
C ALA A 87 -17.89 1.26 -5.21
N LEU A 88 -18.86 1.86 -4.51
CA LEU A 88 -19.45 3.15 -4.89
C LEU A 88 -18.44 4.29 -4.85
N ALA A 89 -17.56 4.31 -3.84
CA ALA A 89 -16.50 5.30 -3.75
C ALA A 89 -15.53 5.17 -4.93
N ALA A 90 -15.08 3.95 -5.24
CA ALA A 90 -14.23 3.69 -6.40
C ALA A 90 -14.90 4.13 -7.71
N GLN A 91 -16.18 3.78 -7.92
CA GLN A 91 -16.94 4.19 -9.10
C GLN A 91 -17.06 5.71 -9.25
N LYS A 92 -17.20 6.46 -8.14
CA LYS A 92 -17.25 7.93 -8.18
C LYS A 92 -15.88 8.54 -8.51
N ILE A 93 -14.78 7.89 -8.13
CA ILE A 93 -13.43 8.33 -8.44
C ILE A 93 -13.15 8.11 -9.92
N ASP A 94 -13.23 6.86 -10.39
CA ASP A 94 -13.17 6.46 -11.79
C ASP A 94 -13.90 5.12 -11.99
N PRO A 95 -14.90 5.05 -12.91
CA PRO A 95 -15.67 3.82 -13.18
C PRO A 95 -14.84 2.64 -13.71
N LYS A 96 -13.60 2.87 -14.16
CA LYS A 96 -12.72 1.83 -14.72
C LYS A 96 -11.85 1.14 -13.66
N LEU A 97 -11.93 1.57 -12.42
CA LEU A 97 -11.09 1.03 -11.35
C LEU A 97 -11.43 -0.43 -11.04
N PRO A 98 -10.39 -1.29 -10.88
CA PRO A 98 -10.58 -2.67 -10.47
C PRO A 98 -10.97 -2.75 -8.99
N GLU A 99 -11.62 -3.86 -8.58
CA GLU A 99 -11.99 -4.10 -7.18
C GLU A 99 -10.79 -4.06 -6.22
N SER A 100 -9.59 -4.41 -6.71
CA SER A 100 -8.35 -4.34 -5.93
C SER A 100 -8.03 -2.92 -5.42
N PHE A 101 -8.53 -1.88 -6.09
CA PHE A 101 -8.39 -0.49 -5.69
C PHE A 101 -9.04 -0.20 -4.34
N ASN A 102 -10.08 -0.92 -3.96
CA ASN A 102 -10.78 -0.72 -2.68
C ASN A 102 -9.85 -0.77 -1.47
N LYS A 103 -8.89 -1.71 -1.47
CA LYS A 103 -7.89 -1.80 -0.40
C LYS A 103 -6.92 -0.63 -0.42
N SER A 104 -6.48 -0.22 -1.58
CA SER A 104 -5.59 0.93 -1.76
C SER A 104 -6.26 2.24 -1.32
N LEU A 105 -7.55 2.40 -1.58
CA LEU A 105 -8.33 3.54 -1.10
C LEU A 105 -8.37 3.61 0.43
N VAL A 106 -8.60 2.47 1.11
CA VAL A 106 -8.62 2.42 2.58
C VAL A 106 -7.24 2.76 3.15
N LEU A 107 -6.16 2.21 2.58
CA LEU A 107 -4.80 2.51 3.01
C LEU A 107 -4.41 3.96 2.74
N TYR A 108 -4.84 4.51 1.62
CA TYR A 108 -4.64 5.93 1.32
C TYR A 108 -5.29 6.83 2.37
N TYR A 109 -6.53 6.51 2.78
CA TYR A 109 -7.20 7.24 3.87
C TYR A 109 -6.49 7.10 5.20
N LEU A 110 -5.95 5.91 5.51
CA LEU A 110 -5.11 5.70 6.69
C LEU A 110 -3.91 6.67 6.69
N HIS A 111 -3.14 6.69 5.60
CA HIS A 111 -1.99 7.59 5.46
C HIS A 111 -2.37 9.07 5.50
N ALA A 112 -3.47 9.45 4.85
CA ALA A 112 -3.91 10.84 4.79
C ALA A 112 -4.38 11.36 6.15
N LEU A 113 -5.08 10.55 6.93
CA LEU A 113 -5.55 10.89 8.28
C LEU A 113 -4.40 10.85 9.29
N SER A 114 -3.55 9.83 9.25
CA SER A 114 -2.39 9.71 10.13
C SER A 114 -1.37 10.83 9.90
N GLY A 115 -1.15 11.22 8.65
CA GLY A 115 -0.25 12.31 8.25
C GLY A 115 -0.85 13.72 8.36
N GLY A 116 -2.09 13.88 8.86
CA GLY A 116 -2.75 15.17 9.02
C GLY A 116 -3.16 15.87 7.72
N ARG A 117 -3.10 15.19 6.56
CA ARG A 117 -3.59 15.74 5.28
C ARG A 117 -5.12 15.84 5.25
N TYR A 118 -5.77 14.88 5.87
CA TYR A 118 -7.21 14.89 6.09
C TYR A 118 -7.47 15.05 7.58
N GLU A 119 -8.53 15.78 7.91
CA GLU A 119 -8.93 15.96 9.29
C GLU A 119 -9.53 14.67 9.84
N ALA A 120 -8.93 14.13 10.90
CA ALA A 120 -9.42 12.94 11.59
C ALA A 120 -10.57 13.29 12.56
N ASN A 121 -11.55 14.07 12.08
CA ASN A 121 -12.67 14.52 12.91
C ASN A 121 -13.45 13.31 13.43
N ASP A 122 -13.43 13.12 14.75
CA ASP A 122 -14.27 12.22 15.54
C ASP A 122 -14.62 10.86 14.87
N LEU A 123 -13.59 10.10 14.50
CA LEU A 123 -13.78 8.76 13.94
C LEU A 123 -14.63 7.81 14.83
N PRO A 124 -14.57 7.90 16.17
CA PRO A 124 -15.42 7.09 17.04
C PRO A 124 -16.91 7.35 16.86
N SER A 125 -17.34 8.59 16.58
CA SER A 125 -18.76 8.91 16.38
C SER A 125 -19.36 8.16 15.19
N LEU A 126 -18.56 7.94 14.13
CA LEU A 126 -18.99 7.17 12.96
C LEU A 126 -19.41 5.74 13.33
N LEU A 127 -18.75 5.15 14.32
CA LEU A 127 -19.05 3.80 14.79
C LEU A 127 -20.37 3.70 15.58
N THR A 128 -20.98 4.81 15.95
CA THR A 128 -22.30 4.86 16.59
C THR A 128 -23.44 4.95 15.57
N SER A 129 -23.14 5.21 14.30
CA SER A 129 -24.12 5.35 13.23
C SER A 129 -24.89 4.03 12.98
N SER A 130 -26.08 4.14 12.40
CA SER A 130 -26.89 2.96 12.02
C SER A 130 -26.16 2.02 11.06
N LEU A 131 -25.32 2.56 10.17
CA LEU A 131 -24.47 1.79 9.28
C LEU A 131 -23.43 0.95 10.04
N ALA A 132 -22.96 1.42 11.19
CA ALA A 132 -21.99 0.70 12.00
C ALA A 132 -22.60 -0.43 12.83
N GLN A 133 -23.88 -0.41 13.14
CA GLN A 133 -24.55 -1.35 14.02
C GLN A 133 -24.92 -2.68 13.35
N ALA A 134 -24.72 -2.82 12.04
CA ALA A 134 -25.04 -4.03 11.31
C ALA A 134 -24.07 -5.20 11.59
N LYS A 135 -24.57 -6.43 11.41
CA LYS A 135 -23.79 -7.66 11.60
C LYS A 135 -22.57 -7.70 10.68
N CYS A 136 -21.39 -7.94 11.25
CA CYS A 136 -20.13 -8.11 10.51
C CYS A 136 -20.05 -9.51 9.90
N SER A 137 -20.39 -9.64 8.63
CA SER A 137 -20.46 -10.92 7.90
C SER A 137 -19.34 -11.11 6.87
N LYS A 138 -18.62 -10.04 6.53
CA LYS A 138 -17.54 -10.06 5.52
C LYS A 138 -16.19 -9.88 6.17
N ARG A 139 -15.15 -10.43 5.52
CA ARG A 139 -13.74 -10.32 5.93
C ARG A 139 -12.98 -9.51 4.89
N LEU A 140 -12.24 -8.52 5.35
CA LEU A 140 -11.24 -7.80 4.59
C LEU A 140 -9.87 -8.13 5.15
N SER A 141 -8.92 -8.50 4.28
CA SER A 141 -7.55 -8.83 4.65
C SER A 141 -6.61 -7.82 4.02
N PHE A 142 -5.73 -7.25 4.83
CA PHE A 142 -4.70 -6.30 4.41
C PHE A 142 -3.33 -6.90 4.71
N LYS A 143 -2.39 -6.74 3.79
CA LYS A 143 -0.97 -7.01 4.04
C LYS A 143 -0.29 -5.67 4.25
N LEU A 144 0.18 -5.42 5.46
CA LEU A 144 0.66 -4.11 5.92
C LEU A 144 2.14 -4.20 6.26
N ASN A 145 2.91 -3.19 5.89
CA ASN A 145 4.27 -3.00 6.34
C ASN A 145 4.29 -2.37 7.74
N GLU A 146 5.48 -2.26 8.33
CA GLU A 146 5.68 -1.73 9.68
C GLU A 146 5.18 -0.28 9.81
N GLN A 147 5.39 0.55 8.78
CA GLN A 147 4.91 1.94 8.76
C GLN A 147 3.38 2.00 8.86
N SER A 148 2.66 1.25 8.03
CA SER A 148 1.19 1.21 8.08
C SER A 148 0.67 0.68 9.42
N MET A 149 1.38 -0.27 10.05
CA MET A 149 1.05 -0.76 11.39
C MET A 149 1.23 0.34 12.45
N SER A 150 2.31 1.11 12.37
CA SER A 150 2.56 2.26 13.25
C SER A 150 1.50 3.35 13.07
N GLU A 151 1.07 3.62 11.84
CA GLU A 151 0.00 4.59 11.54
C GLU A 151 -1.36 4.15 12.11
N ILE A 152 -1.69 2.85 12.02
CA ILE A 152 -2.89 2.29 12.65
C ILE A 152 -2.84 2.47 14.17
N ASP A 153 -1.71 2.17 14.79
CA ASP A 153 -1.56 2.30 16.23
C ASP A 153 -1.60 3.78 16.68
N GLY A 154 -1.00 4.68 15.90
CA GLY A 154 -1.07 6.13 16.12
C GLY A 154 -2.51 6.65 16.04
N LEU A 155 -3.22 6.31 14.98
CA LEU A 155 -4.61 6.72 14.77
C LEU A 155 -5.54 6.12 15.84
N ARG A 156 -5.32 4.84 16.20
CA ARG A 156 -6.06 4.17 17.27
C ARG A 156 -5.93 4.90 18.60
N LYS A 157 -4.71 5.25 18.98
CA LYS A 157 -4.42 5.96 20.25
C LYS A 157 -4.98 7.38 20.25
N SER A 158 -4.75 8.16 19.18
CA SER A 158 -5.17 9.54 19.09
C SER A 158 -6.70 9.70 19.06
N GLN A 159 -7.41 8.73 18.47
CA GLN A 159 -8.87 8.75 18.36
C GLN A 159 -9.58 7.91 19.45
N GLY A 160 -8.85 7.26 20.35
CA GLY A 160 -9.45 6.43 21.40
C GLY A 160 -10.17 5.17 20.90
N LEU A 161 -9.76 4.63 19.74
CA LEU A 161 -10.33 3.41 19.17
C LEU A 161 -9.78 2.16 19.89
N LYS A 162 -10.62 1.13 20.09
CA LYS A 162 -10.29 -0.04 20.92
C LYS A 162 -9.34 -1.03 20.22
N ASN A 163 -9.50 -1.20 18.91
CA ASN A 163 -8.77 -2.21 18.14
C ASN A 163 -8.66 -1.84 16.66
N ASN A 164 -7.83 -2.59 15.92
CA ASN A 164 -7.61 -2.35 14.49
C ASN A 164 -8.90 -2.48 13.65
N THR A 165 -9.84 -3.34 14.06
CA THR A 165 -11.14 -3.48 13.38
C THR A 165 -11.92 -2.18 13.44
N GLU A 166 -11.95 -1.49 14.58
CA GLU A 166 -12.59 -0.19 14.71
C GLU A 166 -11.91 0.88 13.84
N VAL A 167 -10.57 0.87 13.75
CA VAL A 167 -9.85 1.77 12.84
C VAL A 167 -10.32 1.56 11.40
N PHE A 168 -10.26 0.34 10.87
CA PHE A 168 -10.67 0.09 9.49
C PHE A 168 -12.15 0.37 9.23
N ARG A 169 -13.02 0.06 10.19
CA ARG A 169 -14.45 0.36 10.07
C ARG A 169 -14.72 1.86 10.02
N SER A 170 -14.06 2.64 10.87
CA SER A 170 -14.20 4.10 10.86
C SER A 170 -13.63 4.73 9.59
N LEU A 171 -12.51 4.20 9.07
CA LEU A 171 -11.96 4.64 7.77
C LEU A 171 -12.96 4.44 6.63
N ILE A 172 -13.62 3.28 6.55
CA ILE A 172 -14.60 3.00 5.49
C ILE A 172 -15.84 3.89 5.65
N LEU A 173 -16.28 4.15 6.88
CA LEU A 173 -17.39 5.09 7.12
C LEU A 173 -16.98 6.54 6.78
N ARG A 174 -15.74 6.92 7.05
CA ARG A 174 -15.21 8.22 6.63
C ARG A 174 -15.17 8.36 5.10
N ILE A 175 -14.75 7.32 4.39
CA ILE A 175 -14.83 7.26 2.92
C ILE A 175 -16.29 7.44 2.44
N ASN A 176 -17.25 6.84 3.15
CA ASN A 176 -18.67 7.02 2.84
C ASN A 176 -19.09 8.50 2.97
N GLU A 177 -18.74 9.17 4.06
CA GLU A 177 -19.07 10.59 4.26
C GLU A 177 -18.39 11.49 3.23
N ASP A 178 -17.08 11.30 3.01
CA ASP A 178 -16.28 12.20 2.19
C ASP A 178 -16.51 12.00 0.68
N ILE A 179 -16.82 10.77 0.24
CA ILE A 179 -16.95 10.45 -1.17
C ILE A 179 -18.38 10.09 -1.55
N VAL A 180 -18.96 9.07 -0.89
CA VAL A 180 -20.23 8.50 -1.36
C VAL A 180 -21.40 9.47 -1.14
N GLN A 181 -21.47 10.10 0.03
CA GLN A 181 -22.54 11.01 0.39
C GLN A 181 -22.39 12.42 -0.22
N GLN A 182 -21.18 12.84 -0.57
CA GLN A 182 -20.95 14.16 -1.14
C GLN A 182 -21.32 14.22 -2.62
N LYS A 183 -22.04 15.26 -3.05
CA LYS A 183 -22.26 15.54 -4.46
C LYS A 183 -20.98 15.91 -5.20
N SER A 184 -20.11 16.68 -4.55
CA SER A 184 -18.81 17.13 -5.05
C SER A 184 -17.74 16.86 -3.99
N PRO A 185 -17.11 15.66 -3.97
CA PRO A 185 -16.12 15.31 -2.96
C PRO A 185 -14.89 16.23 -3.04
N LYS A 186 -14.49 16.80 -1.90
CA LYS A 186 -13.36 17.74 -1.81
C LYS A 186 -12.03 17.16 -2.33
N HIS A 187 -11.79 15.88 -2.05
CA HIS A 187 -10.53 15.19 -2.36
C HIS A 187 -10.55 14.41 -3.68
N LEU A 188 -11.60 14.55 -4.48
CA LEU A 188 -11.76 13.80 -5.73
C LEU A 188 -10.60 14.00 -6.74
N PRO A 189 -10.05 15.21 -6.95
CA PRO A 189 -8.92 15.40 -7.87
C PRO A 189 -7.67 14.61 -7.44
N GLU A 190 -7.37 14.61 -6.14
CA GLU A 190 -6.23 13.89 -5.57
C GLU A 190 -6.41 12.37 -5.70
N LEU A 191 -7.62 11.87 -5.41
CA LEU A 191 -7.97 10.45 -5.54
C LEU A 191 -7.93 9.97 -6.99
N ARG A 192 -8.25 10.82 -7.97
CA ARG A 192 -8.11 10.51 -9.39
C ARG A 192 -6.64 10.38 -9.82
N ASN A 193 -5.74 11.19 -9.23
CA ASN A 193 -4.31 11.02 -9.47
C ASN A 193 -3.80 9.68 -8.93
N LEU A 194 -4.27 9.26 -7.76
CA LEU A 194 -3.98 7.93 -7.24
C LEU A 194 -4.55 6.83 -8.15
N ALA A 195 -5.79 7.00 -8.60
CA ALA A 195 -6.49 6.04 -9.46
C ALA A 195 -5.80 5.83 -10.82
N ALA A 196 -5.14 6.85 -11.37
CA ALA A 196 -4.42 6.76 -12.63
C ALA A 196 -3.31 5.70 -12.65
N ALA A 197 -2.82 5.27 -11.49
CA ALA A 197 -1.84 4.18 -11.37
C ALA A 197 -2.47 2.78 -11.49
N PHE A 198 -3.81 2.67 -11.54
CA PHE A 198 -4.54 1.40 -11.55
C PHE A 198 -5.35 1.16 -12.85
N VAL A 199 -5.38 2.14 -13.75
CA VAL A 199 -6.16 2.09 -15.02
C VAL A 199 -5.29 1.77 -16.25
#